data_6ad5c2fe35dea6ea41871d06644b8937
#
_entry.id   6ad5c2fe35dea6ea41871d06644b8937
#
_cell.length_a   1.000
_cell.length_b   1.000
_cell.length_c   1.000
_cell.angle_alpha   90.00
_cell.angle_beta   90.00
_cell.angle_gamma   90.00
#
_symmetry.space_group_name_H-M   'P 1'
#
loop_
_entity.id
_entity.type
_entity.pdbx_description
1 polymer ?
#
loop_
_entity_poly.entity_id
_entity_poly.type
_entity_poly.pdbx_seq_one_letter_code
_entity_poly.pdbx_strand_id
1 'polypeptide(L)'
;MTQVNKERMLAEFKEIVALPCHSMQERPVFELLKGKLEALGFTVEEDDAGEKLGGNCGNLWAFLPASAGVEGAVRVLLSAHMDGVEPCGGTTVIQKNGVLYSDGTTILGGDDKSGVEGILEGIRLLLEEGAPHGDIQILFTVCEEGGVNGSRCLDRSKLRADVGYALDGEGAPGEIVVGAPGQKKYKIDIIGRTAHGGLEPEKGINSIMIAAKALANVKRYGRIDEETTCNIGIIGGGKATNIVPDLVTIEGDARSRNKEKLEAICKEIVETIATSAEKYGAKAEVFVDNKYDSFAVAENSDVVTLAKAACAMHGFTPDITVTGGGSDANFLNAYGLPSVILGTGMANVHTVDEYIKEEDLYNTALMVHGILKAAVK
;
A
#
# COMPACT_ATOMS: atom_id res chain seq x y z
N MET A 1 -2.11 -34.36 -4.01
CA MET A 1 -1.45 -33.05 -3.92
C MET A 1 -2.49 -32.03 -4.32
N THR A 2 -2.73 -31.06 -3.50
CA THR A 2 -3.64 -29.93 -3.79
C THR A 2 -3.10 -29.17 -4.99
N GLN A 3 -3.92 -28.96 -5.97
CA GLN A 3 -3.50 -28.34 -7.22
C GLN A 3 -4.38 -27.14 -7.52
N VAL A 4 -3.76 -25.98 -7.71
CA VAL A 4 -4.45 -24.73 -8.11
C VAL A 4 -5.18 -24.95 -9.44
N ASN A 5 -6.42 -24.48 -9.51
CA ASN A 5 -7.14 -24.43 -10.79
C ASN A 5 -6.65 -23.23 -11.61
N LYS A 6 -5.57 -23.48 -12.36
CA LYS A 6 -4.86 -22.45 -13.13
C LYS A 6 -5.73 -21.73 -14.15
N GLU A 7 -6.67 -22.43 -14.79
CA GLU A 7 -7.57 -21.85 -15.79
C GLU A 7 -8.56 -20.90 -15.12
N ARG A 8 -9.17 -21.30 -13.98
CA ARG A 8 -10.08 -20.47 -13.21
C ARG A 8 -9.36 -19.21 -12.71
N MET A 9 -8.22 -19.41 -12.04
CA MET A 9 -7.46 -18.33 -11.44
C MET A 9 -7.03 -17.28 -12.48
N LEU A 10 -6.53 -17.73 -13.63
CA LEU A 10 -6.15 -16.84 -14.72
C LEU A 10 -7.35 -16.11 -15.34
N ALA A 11 -8.49 -16.78 -15.47
CA ALA A 11 -9.71 -16.17 -16.00
C ALA A 11 -10.24 -15.09 -15.07
N GLU A 12 -10.25 -15.34 -13.75
CA GLU A 12 -10.69 -14.39 -12.74
C GLU A 12 -9.73 -13.21 -12.59
N PHE A 13 -8.42 -13.46 -12.60
CA PHE A 13 -7.44 -12.38 -12.62
C PHE A 13 -7.68 -11.42 -13.80
N LYS A 14 -7.89 -11.96 -15.01
CA LYS A 14 -8.21 -11.16 -16.20
C LYS A 14 -9.53 -10.40 -16.06
N GLU A 15 -10.54 -11.00 -15.43
CA GLU A 15 -11.82 -10.35 -15.14
C GLU A 15 -11.66 -9.16 -14.20
N ILE A 16 -10.88 -9.33 -13.12
CA ILE A 16 -10.70 -8.31 -12.10
C ILE A 16 -9.90 -7.12 -12.64
N VAL A 17 -8.76 -7.36 -13.30
CA VAL A 17 -7.91 -6.28 -13.84
C VAL A 17 -8.55 -5.50 -15.00
N ALA A 18 -9.56 -6.08 -15.66
CA ALA A 18 -10.31 -5.38 -16.70
C ALA A 18 -11.26 -4.31 -16.13
N LEU A 19 -11.58 -4.34 -14.83
CA LEU A 19 -12.47 -3.37 -14.23
C LEU A 19 -11.76 -2.04 -13.93
N PRO A 20 -12.42 -0.89 -14.12
CA PRO A 20 -11.88 0.39 -13.67
C PRO A 20 -11.82 0.41 -12.13
N CYS A 21 -10.67 0.81 -11.59
CA CYS A 21 -10.41 0.72 -10.16
C CYS A 21 -9.41 1.75 -9.62
N HIS A 22 -9.24 2.91 -10.28
CA HIS A 22 -8.37 3.92 -9.68
C HIS A 22 -8.90 4.37 -8.32
N SER A 23 -7.99 4.81 -7.46
CA SER A 23 -8.34 5.22 -6.08
C SER A 23 -9.58 6.12 -6.06
N MET A 24 -10.50 5.89 -5.14
CA MET A 24 -11.82 6.53 -4.97
C MET A 24 -12.91 6.06 -5.97
N GLN A 25 -12.62 5.11 -6.87
CA GLN A 25 -13.57 4.63 -7.89
C GLN A 25 -13.62 3.09 -7.95
N GLU A 26 -13.46 2.42 -6.84
CA GLU A 26 -13.28 0.96 -6.72
C GLU A 26 -14.61 0.17 -6.75
N ARG A 27 -15.78 0.84 -6.77
CA ARG A 27 -17.10 0.19 -6.74
C ARG A 27 -17.26 -1.00 -7.71
N PRO A 28 -16.78 -0.95 -8.98
CA PRO A 28 -16.91 -2.10 -9.87
C PRO A 28 -16.18 -3.35 -9.37
N VAL A 29 -14.97 -3.19 -8.81
CA VAL A 29 -14.20 -4.28 -8.22
C VAL A 29 -14.87 -4.76 -6.94
N PHE A 30 -15.31 -3.85 -6.08
CA PHE A 30 -16.04 -4.16 -4.85
C PHE A 30 -17.24 -5.09 -5.11
N GLU A 31 -18.11 -4.75 -6.04
CA GLU A 31 -19.32 -5.55 -6.33
C GLU A 31 -18.97 -6.94 -6.89
N LEU A 32 -17.94 -7.04 -7.74
CA LEU A 32 -17.47 -8.32 -8.24
C LEU A 32 -16.96 -9.19 -7.09
N LEU A 33 -16.07 -8.65 -6.24
CA LEU A 33 -15.48 -9.38 -5.12
C LEU A 33 -16.50 -9.78 -4.07
N LYS A 34 -17.46 -8.90 -3.77
CA LYS A 34 -18.60 -9.21 -2.91
C LYS A 34 -19.34 -10.45 -3.40
N GLY A 35 -19.73 -10.48 -4.67
CA GLY A 35 -20.45 -11.63 -5.22
C GLY A 35 -19.64 -12.93 -5.16
N LYS A 36 -18.32 -12.87 -5.42
CA LYS A 36 -17.43 -14.04 -5.34
C LYS A 36 -17.30 -14.56 -3.91
N LEU A 37 -17.16 -13.67 -2.92
CA LEU A 37 -17.05 -14.05 -1.51
C LEU A 37 -18.37 -14.59 -0.94
N GLU A 38 -19.50 -13.99 -1.30
CA GLU A 38 -20.83 -14.51 -0.92
C GLU A 38 -21.05 -15.92 -1.49
N ALA A 39 -20.60 -16.18 -2.72
CA ALA A 39 -20.65 -17.52 -3.32
C ALA A 39 -19.77 -18.56 -2.61
N LEU A 40 -18.71 -18.12 -1.91
CA LEU A 40 -17.85 -18.94 -1.06
C LEU A 40 -18.40 -19.11 0.38
N GLY A 41 -19.56 -18.52 0.68
CA GLY A 41 -20.22 -18.64 2.00
C GLY A 41 -19.83 -17.58 3.01
N PHE A 42 -19.09 -16.53 2.61
CA PHE A 42 -18.78 -15.42 3.48
C PHE A 42 -19.98 -14.50 3.71
N THR A 43 -20.07 -13.96 4.91
CA THR A 43 -20.89 -12.77 5.16
C THR A 43 -20.06 -11.53 4.78
N VAL A 44 -20.58 -10.72 3.87
CA VAL A 44 -19.86 -9.54 3.36
C VAL A 44 -20.51 -8.25 3.84
N GLU A 45 -19.69 -7.31 4.28
CA GLU A 45 -20.09 -5.99 4.75
C GLU A 45 -19.21 -4.91 4.09
N GLU A 46 -19.78 -3.73 3.89
CA GLU A 46 -19.06 -2.52 3.50
C GLU A 46 -18.92 -1.60 4.71
N ASP A 47 -17.77 -0.95 4.88
CA ASP A 47 -17.62 0.08 5.91
C ASP A 47 -17.80 1.51 5.37
N ASP A 48 -17.64 2.50 6.23
CA ASP A 48 -17.86 3.91 5.92
C ASP A 48 -16.60 4.64 5.39
N ALA A 49 -15.54 3.91 5.03
CA ALA A 49 -14.31 4.52 4.51
C ALA A 49 -14.56 5.37 3.26
N GLY A 50 -15.45 4.90 2.35
CA GLY A 50 -15.83 5.65 1.17
C GLY A 50 -16.44 7.02 1.49
N GLU A 51 -17.35 7.09 2.46
CA GLU A 51 -17.95 8.36 2.90
C GLU A 51 -16.89 9.30 3.49
N LYS A 52 -15.99 8.77 4.33
CA LYS A 52 -14.91 9.54 4.96
C LYS A 52 -13.91 10.10 3.96
N LEU A 53 -13.64 9.36 2.90
CA LEU A 53 -12.65 9.72 1.88
C LEU A 53 -13.24 10.48 0.70
N GLY A 54 -14.56 10.43 0.49
CA GLY A 54 -15.24 10.96 -0.70
C GLY A 54 -15.14 10.04 -1.91
N GLY A 55 -14.91 8.74 -1.68
CA GLY A 55 -14.89 7.69 -2.68
C GLY A 55 -16.29 7.14 -3.00
N ASN A 56 -16.35 6.22 -3.97
CA ASN A 56 -17.61 5.62 -4.40
C ASN A 56 -17.95 4.30 -3.67
N CYS A 57 -17.01 3.74 -2.89
CA CYS A 57 -17.24 2.61 -1.97
C CYS A 57 -16.31 2.65 -0.76
N GLY A 58 -16.68 1.90 0.28
CA GLY A 58 -15.86 1.65 1.46
C GLY A 58 -14.97 0.41 1.33
N ASN A 59 -14.25 0.07 2.41
CA ASN A 59 -13.53 -1.20 2.47
C ASN A 59 -14.53 -2.36 2.49
N LEU A 60 -14.16 -3.46 1.84
CA LEU A 60 -14.91 -4.70 1.87
C LEU A 60 -14.41 -5.58 3.00
N TRP A 61 -15.31 -5.90 3.92
CA TRP A 61 -15.10 -6.85 4.99
C TRP A 61 -15.85 -8.14 4.68
N ALA A 62 -15.18 -9.28 4.86
CA ALA A 62 -15.86 -10.56 4.74
C ALA A 62 -15.43 -11.50 5.87
N PHE A 63 -16.36 -12.33 6.33
CA PHE A 63 -16.16 -13.22 7.45
C PHE A 63 -16.74 -14.62 7.15
N LEU A 64 -15.91 -15.64 7.38
CA LEU A 64 -16.29 -17.04 7.33
C LEU A 64 -15.99 -17.67 8.70
N PRO A 65 -17.00 -18.15 9.45
CA PRO A 65 -16.78 -18.77 10.75
C PRO A 65 -16.03 -20.10 10.62
N ALA A 66 -15.30 -20.44 11.67
CA ALA A 66 -14.55 -21.69 11.75
C ALA A 66 -15.38 -22.93 11.46
N SER A 67 -14.75 -23.96 10.90
CA SER A 67 -15.34 -25.28 10.75
C SER A 67 -15.75 -25.86 12.11
N ALA A 68 -16.81 -26.66 12.14
CA ALA A 68 -17.23 -27.29 13.36
C ALA A 68 -16.14 -28.21 13.97
N GLY A 69 -15.91 -28.09 15.28
CA GLY A 69 -14.91 -28.88 16.00
C GLY A 69 -13.46 -28.39 15.90
N VAL A 70 -13.25 -27.18 15.36
CA VAL A 70 -11.91 -26.52 15.28
C VAL A 70 -11.83 -25.40 16.32
N GLU A 71 -12.09 -25.75 17.57
CA GLU A 71 -12.02 -24.80 18.67
C GLU A 71 -10.55 -24.46 19.00
N GLY A 72 -10.24 -23.16 19.11
CA GLY A 72 -8.90 -22.67 19.43
C GLY A 72 -7.92 -22.58 18.24
N ALA A 73 -8.39 -22.73 17.01
CA ALA A 73 -7.62 -22.35 15.84
C ALA A 73 -7.31 -20.86 15.82
N VAL A 74 -6.16 -20.49 15.24
CA VAL A 74 -5.78 -19.10 15.06
C VAL A 74 -6.72 -18.43 14.05
N ARG A 75 -7.28 -17.28 14.41
CA ARG A 75 -8.14 -16.48 13.52
C ARG A 75 -7.27 -15.67 12.59
N VAL A 76 -7.47 -15.81 11.29
CA VAL A 76 -6.62 -15.23 10.25
C VAL A 76 -7.35 -14.11 9.52
N LEU A 77 -6.70 -12.95 9.38
CA LEU A 77 -7.10 -11.90 8.44
C LEU A 77 -6.20 -11.94 7.21
N LEU A 78 -6.81 -11.92 6.03
CA LEU A 78 -6.15 -11.79 4.73
C LEU A 78 -6.55 -10.43 4.13
N SER A 79 -5.58 -9.66 3.69
CA SER A 79 -5.82 -8.33 3.13
C SER A 79 -5.13 -8.15 1.79
N ALA A 80 -5.77 -7.38 0.90
CA ALA A 80 -5.27 -6.89 -0.37
C ALA A 80 -6.01 -5.58 -0.70
N HIS A 81 -5.50 -4.75 -1.62
CA HIS A 81 -6.23 -3.55 -1.98
C HIS A 81 -6.96 -3.67 -3.32
N MET A 82 -8.08 -2.91 -3.46
CA MET A 82 -8.94 -2.94 -4.63
C MET A 82 -8.56 -1.91 -5.68
N ASP A 83 -7.93 -0.83 -5.28
CA ASP A 83 -7.55 0.24 -6.21
C ASP A 83 -6.29 -0.09 -7.03
N GLY A 84 -5.93 0.78 -7.90
CA GLY A 84 -4.71 0.73 -8.70
C GLY A 84 -4.39 2.12 -9.24
N VAL A 85 -3.14 2.33 -9.63
CA VAL A 85 -2.70 3.59 -10.23
C VAL A 85 -3.15 3.73 -11.68
N GLU A 86 -3.35 4.96 -12.14
CA GLU A 86 -3.66 5.22 -13.55
C GLU A 86 -2.40 5.13 -14.45
N PRO A 87 -2.59 4.65 -15.70
CA PRO A 87 -3.84 4.26 -16.34
C PRO A 87 -4.27 2.82 -16.01
N CYS A 88 -5.44 2.64 -15.45
CA CYS A 88 -6.01 1.34 -15.09
C CYS A 88 -7.44 1.16 -15.62
N GLY A 89 -7.89 -0.11 -15.70
CA GLY A 89 -9.20 -0.47 -16.22
C GLY A 89 -9.23 -0.67 -17.73
N GLY A 90 -10.02 -1.65 -18.18
CA GLY A 90 -10.02 -2.11 -19.57
C GLY A 90 -8.76 -2.87 -19.94
N THR A 91 -7.97 -3.31 -18.97
CA THR A 91 -6.67 -3.96 -19.18
C THR A 91 -6.82 -5.23 -20.01
N THR A 92 -6.08 -5.28 -21.12
CA THR A 92 -5.94 -6.48 -21.95
C THR A 92 -4.70 -7.24 -21.52
N VAL A 93 -4.90 -8.39 -20.88
CA VAL A 93 -3.78 -9.23 -20.39
C VAL A 93 -3.17 -10.01 -21.52
N ILE A 94 -1.88 -9.82 -21.76
CA ILE A 94 -1.03 -10.56 -22.69
C ILE A 94 -0.28 -11.66 -21.93
N GLN A 95 -0.50 -12.91 -22.33
CA GLN A 95 0.18 -14.07 -21.77
C GLN A 95 1.30 -14.52 -22.70
N LYS A 96 2.55 -14.47 -22.24
CA LYS A 96 3.71 -14.82 -23.06
C LYS A 96 4.79 -15.47 -22.22
N ASN A 97 5.20 -16.68 -22.58
CA ASN A 97 6.30 -17.43 -21.94
C ASN A 97 6.12 -17.59 -20.41
N GLY A 98 4.88 -17.82 -19.95
CA GLY A 98 4.59 -17.99 -18.52
C GLY A 98 4.59 -16.69 -17.72
N VAL A 99 4.47 -15.54 -18.39
CA VAL A 99 4.41 -14.21 -17.78
C VAL A 99 3.19 -13.47 -18.32
N LEU A 100 2.52 -12.74 -17.44
CA LEU A 100 1.38 -11.87 -17.72
C LEU A 100 1.86 -10.43 -17.79
N TYR A 101 1.42 -9.71 -18.82
CA TYR A 101 1.67 -8.29 -19.07
C TYR A 101 0.35 -7.61 -19.44
N SER A 102 0.32 -6.29 -19.38
CA SER A 102 -0.70 -5.54 -20.12
C SER A 102 -0.31 -5.43 -21.61
N ASP A 103 -1.21 -4.87 -22.43
CA ASP A 103 -0.89 -4.53 -23.84
C ASP A 103 -0.05 -3.24 -23.97
N GLY A 104 0.35 -2.63 -22.86
CA GLY A 104 1.12 -1.40 -22.77
C GLY A 104 0.28 -0.12 -22.80
N THR A 105 -1.04 -0.22 -22.90
CA THR A 105 -1.95 0.95 -22.83
C THR A 105 -2.37 1.29 -21.41
N THR A 106 -2.33 0.29 -20.51
CA THR A 106 -2.61 0.40 -19.07
C THR A 106 -1.52 -0.27 -18.27
N ILE A 107 -1.50 -0.08 -16.94
CA ILE A 107 -0.80 -0.99 -16.04
C ILE A 107 -1.43 -2.39 -16.16
N LEU A 108 -0.73 -3.45 -15.71
CA LEU A 108 -1.32 -4.78 -15.61
C LEU A 108 -2.37 -4.83 -14.49
N GLY A 109 -2.10 -4.18 -13.35
CA GLY A 109 -2.90 -4.22 -12.13
C GLY A 109 -2.63 -5.48 -11.31
N GLY A 110 -1.44 -6.07 -11.45
CA GLY A 110 -0.93 -7.12 -10.56
C GLY A 110 -0.87 -6.64 -9.13
N ASP A 111 -0.51 -5.39 -8.94
CA ASP A 111 -0.63 -4.59 -7.74
C ASP A 111 -2.08 -4.05 -7.61
N ASP A 112 -2.93 -4.56 -6.73
CA ASP A 112 -2.72 -5.75 -5.88
C ASP A 112 -3.76 -6.85 -6.19
N LYS A 113 -4.18 -6.96 -7.48
CA LYS A 113 -5.15 -7.99 -7.89
C LYS A 113 -4.53 -9.40 -7.86
N SER A 114 -3.18 -9.49 -7.80
CA SER A 114 -2.50 -10.75 -7.54
C SER A 114 -2.74 -11.25 -6.12
N GLY A 115 -2.72 -10.36 -5.13
CA GLY A 115 -3.09 -10.66 -3.76
C GLY A 115 -4.57 -11.01 -3.63
N VAL A 116 -5.45 -10.19 -4.24
CA VAL A 116 -6.90 -10.47 -4.27
C VAL A 116 -7.18 -11.87 -4.81
N GLU A 117 -6.63 -12.21 -5.96
CA GLU A 117 -6.88 -13.52 -6.60
C GLU A 117 -6.22 -14.67 -5.84
N GLY A 118 -5.02 -14.44 -5.27
CA GLY A 118 -4.37 -15.39 -4.38
C GLY A 118 -5.22 -15.73 -3.16
N ILE A 119 -5.89 -14.75 -2.55
CA ILE A 119 -6.84 -14.95 -1.43
C ILE A 119 -8.04 -15.78 -1.88
N LEU A 120 -8.69 -15.39 -2.98
CA LEU A 120 -9.90 -16.09 -3.47
C LEU A 120 -9.61 -17.56 -3.80
N GLU A 121 -8.57 -17.83 -4.59
CA GLU A 121 -8.23 -19.19 -5.01
C GLU A 121 -7.68 -20.02 -3.86
N GLY A 122 -6.86 -19.45 -2.96
CA GLY A 122 -6.34 -20.15 -1.79
C GLY A 122 -7.45 -20.62 -0.84
N ILE A 123 -8.49 -19.80 -0.65
CA ILE A 123 -9.70 -20.17 0.12
C ILE A 123 -10.49 -21.26 -0.60
N ARG A 124 -10.68 -21.16 -1.92
CA ARG A 124 -11.36 -22.20 -2.71
C ARG A 124 -10.67 -23.55 -2.59
N LEU A 125 -9.34 -23.59 -2.68
CA LEU A 125 -8.57 -24.81 -2.48
C LEU A 125 -8.87 -25.45 -1.14
N LEU A 126 -8.89 -24.64 -0.08
CA LEU A 126 -9.19 -25.11 1.28
C LEU A 126 -10.62 -25.72 1.38
N LEU A 127 -11.60 -25.01 0.83
CA LEU A 127 -13.01 -25.43 0.87
C LEU A 127 -13.28 -26.64 -0.03
N GLU A 128 -12.70 -26.71 -1.22
CA GLU A 128 -12.81 -27.84 -2.16
C GLU A 128 -12.17 -29.11 -1.60
N GLU A 129 -11.10 -28.98 -0.79
CA GLU A 129 -10.52 -30.12 -0.04
C GLU A 129 -11.42 -30.58 1.12
N GLY A 130 -12.36 -29.78 1.56
CA GLY A 130 -13.11 -30.01 2.80
C GLY A 130 -12.20 -29.96 4.03
N ALA A 131 -11.08 -29.22 3.96
CA ALA A 131 -10.14 -29.11 5.06
C ALA A 131 -10.74 -28.25 6.18
N PRO A 132 -10.50 -28.62 7.46
CA PRO A 132 -10.93 -27.78 8.57
C PRO A 132 -10.17 -26.45 8.58
N HIS A 133 -10.83 -25.38 9.01
CA HIS A 133 -10.26 -24.03 9.11
C HIS A 133 -10.77 -23.29 10.35
N GLY A 134 -9.96 -22.39 10.88
CA GLY A 134 -10.37 -21.40 11.87
C GLY A 134 -11.24 -20.30 11.27
N ASP A 135 -11.57 -19.28 12.06
CA ASP A 135 -12.24 -18.09 11.54
C ASP A 135 -11.36 -17.42 10.48
N ILE A 136 -11.94 -17.12 9.31
CA ILE A 136 -11.28 -16.40 8.22
C ILE A 136 -11.94 -15.04 8.08
N GLN A 137 -11.13 -13.99 8.17
CA GLN A 137 -11.54 -12.61 7.91
C GLN A 137 -10.82 -12.08 6.68
N ILE A 138 -11.55 -11.41 5.79
CA ILE A 138 -10.98 -10.74 4.63
C ILE A 138 -11.21 -9.25 4.76
N LEU A 139 -10.19 -8.49 4.40
CA LEU A 139 -10.24 -7.04 4.27
C LEU A 139 -9.70 -6.66 2.89
N PHE A 140 -10.59 -6.27 1.98
CA PHE A 140 -10.17 -5.62 0.75
C PHE A 140 -10.34 -4.11 0.89
N THR A 141 -9.22 -3.39 0.82
CA THR A 141 -9.17 -1.96 1.12
C THR A 141 -9.37 -1.11 -0.13
N VAL A 142 -9.81 0.12 0.07
CA VAL A 142 -9.89 1.18 -0.95
C VAL A 142 -8.74 2.17 -0.75
N CYS A 143 -8.36 2.88 -1.81
CA CYS A 143 -7.44 4.02 -1.76
C CYS A 143 -6.13 3.73 -0.99
N GLU A 144 -5.55 2.55 -1.20
CA GLU A 144 -4.21 2.22 -0.71
C GLU A 144 -3.17 3.09 -1.42
N GLU A 145 -3.20 3.13 -2.74
CA GLU A 145 -2.34 3.89 -3.64
C GLU A 145 -2.44 5.41 -3.42
N GLY A 146 -3.56 5.86 -2.89
CA GLY A 146 -3.76 7.23 -2.42
C GLY A 146 -3.00 7.57 -1.13
N GLY A 147 -2.29 6.60 -0.53
CA GLY A 147 -1.50 6.73 0.71
C GLY A 147 -2.11 5.98 1.89
N VAL A 148 -2.51 4.74 1.68
CA VAL A 148 -3.03 3.78 2.68
C VAL A 148 -4.26 4.34 3.42
N ASN A 149 -5.11 5.07 2.68
CA ASN A 149 -6.20 5.82 3.31
C ASN A 149 -7.38 4.93 3.72
N GLY A 150 -7.65 3.84 2.99
CA GLY A 150 -8.70 2.88 3.33
C GLY A 150 -8.46 2.27 4.71
N SER A 151 -7.27 1.74 4.95
CA SER A 151 -6.88 1.19 6.25
C SER A 151 -6.81 2.23 7.36
N ARG A 152 -6.46 3.47 7.04
CA ARG A 152 -6.51 4.58 7.99
C ARG A 152 -7.92 4.84 8.51
N CYS A 153 -8.94 4.63 7.66
CA CYS A 153 -10.35 4.95 7.94
C CYS A 153 -11.17 3.75 8.43
N LEU A 154 -10.60 2.55 8.50
CA LEU A 154 -11.35 1.34 8.82
C LEU A 154 -11.95 1.37 10.23
N ASP A 155 -13.04 0.64 10.40
CA ASP A 155 -13.65 0.40 11.71
C ASP A 155 -12.90 -0.70 12.47
N ARG A 156 -12.08 -0.31 13.43
CA ARG A 156 -11.27 -1.23 14.24
C ARG A 156 -12.10 -2.25 15.02
N SER A 157 -13.37 -1.95 15.31
CA SER A 157 -14.24 -2.89 16.04
C SER A 157 -14.57 -4.14 15.23
N LYS A 158 -14.37 -4.08 13.90
CA LYS A 158 -14.52 -5.22 12.99
C LYS A 158 -13.31 -6.16 12.98
N LEU A 159 -12.13 -5.73 13.49
CA LEU A 159 -10.94 -6.59 13.59
C LEU A 159 -11.18 -7.71 14.62
N ARG A 160 -11.27 -8.96 14.18
CA ARG A 160 -11.54 -10.14 14.99
C ARG A 160 -10.42 -11.18 14.93
N ALA A 161 -9.46 -10.98 14.04
CA ALA A 161 -8.35 -11.90 13.81
C ALA A 161 -7.27 -11.81 14.91
N ASP A 162 -6.45 -12.84 15.01
CA ASP A 162 -5.27 -12.91 15.88
C ASP A 162 -4.00 -12.54 15.13
N VAL A 163 -3.97 -12.79 13.81
CA VAL A 163 -2.86 -12.50 12.91
C VAL A 163 -3.38 -11.97 11.56
N GLY A 164 -2.59 -11.13 10.88
CA GLY A 164 -2.94 -10.54 9.60
C GLY A 164 -1.86 -10.75 8.52
N TYR A 165 -2.29 -10.89 7.28
CA TYR A 165 -1.42 -11.00 6.10
C TYR A 165 -1.91 -10.04 5.03
N ALA A 166 -1.09 -9.05 4.68
CA ALA A 166 -1.30 -8.21 3.50
C ALA A 166 -0.57 -8.86 2.31
N LEU A 167 -1.28 -9.20 1.26
CA LEU A 167 -0.72 -9.88 0.09
C LEU A 167 -0.27 -8.85 -0.95
N ASP A 168 0.64 -7.97 -0.59
CA ASP A 168 0.98 -6.72 -1.28
C ASP A 168 2.51 -6.54 -1.41
N GLY A 169 3.25 -7.64 -1.50
CA GLY A 169 4.71 -7.62 -1.64
C GLY A 169 5.16 -7.91 -3.09
N GLU A 170 6.21 -7.20 -3.55
CA GLU A 170 6.80 -7.41 -4.88
C GLU A 170 7.58 -8.73 -5.00
N GLY A 171 8.12 -9.26 -3.89
CA GLY A 171 8.86 -10.51 -3.88
C GLY A 171 8.03 -11.72 -4.27
N ALA A 172 8.68 -12.81 -4.65
CA ALA A 172 8.01 -14.05 -4.98
C ALA A 172 7.31 -14.68 -3.75
N PRO A 173 6.27 -15.53 -3.93
CA PRO A 173 5.66 -16.27 -2.83
C PRO A 173 6.69 -17.05 -2.01
N GLY A 174 6.72 -16.80 -0.69
CA GLY A 174 7.76 -17.19 0.25
C GLY A 174 8.47 -16.00 0.87
N GLU A 175 8.41 -14.82 0.26
CA GLU A 175 8.83 -13.57 0.91
C GLU A 175 7.85 -13.22 2.03
N ILE A 176 8.41 -12.88 3.20
CA ILE A 176 7.68 -12.48 4.41
C ILE A 176 8.31 -11.17 4.91
N VAL A 177 7.64 -10.06 4.64
CA VAL A 177 8.11 -8.73 5.03
C VAL A 177 7.69 -8.46 6.47
N VAL A 178 8.64 -8.46 7.38
CA VAL A 178 8.41 -8.30 8.83
C VAL A 178 8.55 -6.88 9.33
N GLY A 179 8.80 -5.91 8.44
CA GLY A 179 8.92 -4.50 8.82
C GLY A 179 8.82 -3.55 7.65
N ALA A 180 8.13 -2.43 7.87
CA ALA A 180 7.94 -1.36 6.90
C ALA A 180 8.16 0.02 7.55
N PRO A 181 8.54 1.05 6.77
CA PRO A 181 8.76 2.39 7.30
C PRO A 181 7.45 3.07 7.70
N GLY A 182 7.56 4.03 8.61
CA GLY A 182 6.57 5.11 8.73
C GLY A 182 6.83 6.17 7.68
N GLN A 183 5.80 6.97 7.37
CA GLN A 183 5.88 8.06 6.41
C GLN A 183 5.32 9.37 6.98
N LYS A 184 6.07 10.45 6.76
CA LYS A 184 5.59 11.82 6.94
C LYS A 184 5.65 12.56 5.62
N LYS A 185 4.54 13.22 5.26
CA LYS A 185 4.52 14.21 4.16
C LYS A 185 4.62 15.61 4.75
N TYR A 186 5.31 16.49 4.07
CA TYR A 186 5.39 17.90 4.46
C TYR A 186 5.10 18.80 3.27
N LYS A 187 4.46 19.91 3.56
CA LYS A 187 4.21 21.02 2.65
C LYS A 187 4.70 22.31 3.30
N ILE A 188 5.45 23.10 2.54
CA ILE A 188 6.01 24.37 3.01
C ILE A 188 5.68 25.44 1.98
N ASP A 189 4.87 26.41 2.38
CA ASP A 189 4.56 27.58 1.58
C ASP A 189 5.50 28.73 1.97
N ILE A 190 6.35 29.15 1.04
CA ILE A 190 7.24 30.32 1.19
C ILE A 190 6.52 31.54 0.65
N ILE A 191 6.13 32.42 1.55
CA ILE A 191 5.29 33.59 1.27
C ILE A 191 6.15 34.84 1.29
N GLY A 192 6.28 35.46 0.12
CA GLY A 192 6.97 36.71 -0.11
C GLY A 192 6.01 37.87 -0.30
N ARG A 193 6.35 38.76 -1.25
CA ARG A 193 5.55 39.90 -1.60
C ARG A 193 5.70 40.27 -3.08
N THR A 194 4.57 40.49 -3.75
CA THR A 194 4.56 40.93 -5.16
C THR A 194 5.09 42.32 -5.32
N ALA A 195 5.71 42.58 -6.50
CA ALA A 195 6.04 43.89 -7.01
C ALA A 195 6.14 43.83 -8.54
N HIS A 196 6.13 44.97 -9.20
CA HIS A 196 6.38 45.04 -10.63
C HIS A 196 7.88 44.81 -10.93
N GLY A 197 8.19 43.72 -11.64
CA GLY A 197 9.56 43.25 -11.82
C GLY A 197 10.51 44.24 -12.56
N GLY A 198 9.96 45.17 -13.33
CA GLY A 198 10.75 46.18 -14.04
C GLY A 198 10.68 47.59 -13.48
N LEU A 199 9.69 47.92 -12.63
CA LEU A 199 9.52 49.28 -12.10
C LEU A 199 10.01 49.40 -10.65
N GLU A 200 9.65 48.48 -9.78
CA GLU A 200 9.92 48.56 -8.34
C GLU A 200 10.22 47.18 -7.73
N PRO A 201 11.16 46.41 -8.34
CA PRO A 201 11.46 45.06 -7.87
C PRO A 201 11.94 45.00 -6.40
N GLU A 202 12.56 46.08 -5.92
CA GLU A 202 13.05 46.24 -4.54
C GLU A 202 11.92 46.26 -3.50
N LYS A 203 10.67 46.59 -3.90
CA LYS A 203 9.51 46.49 -3.03
C LYS A 203 8.98 45.07 -2.87
N GLY A 204 9.41 44.18 -3.75
CA GLY A 204 9.03 42.75 -3.72
C GLY A 204 9.90 41.94 -2.78
N ILE A 205 9.39 40.74 -2.44
CA ILE A 205 10.13 39.66 -1.79
C ILE A 205 9.94 38.42 -2.65
N ASN A 206 11.00 38.06 -3.38
CA ASN A 206 10.93 37.01 -4.40
C ASN A 206 10.96 35.61 -3.79
N SER A 207 9.81 34.94 -3.69
CA SER A 207 9.67 33.60 -3.11
C SER A 207 10.45 32.53 -3.87
N ILE A 208 10.57 32.62 -5.20
CA ILE A 208 11.32 31.65 -6.00
C ILE A 208 12.82 31.69 -5.66
N MET A 209 13.40 32.90 -5.61
CA MET A 209 14.82 33.05 -5.27
C MET A 209 15.12 32.65 -3.82
N ILE A 210 14.16 32.85 -2.93
CA ILE A 210 14.26 32.44 -1.53
C ILE A 210 14.14 30.91 -1.40
N ALA A 211 13.17 30.30 -2.08
CA ALA A 211 13.01 28.84 -2.12
C ALA A 211 14.28 28.16 -2.64
N ALA A 212 14.86 28.64 -3.73
CA ALA A 212 16.11 28.10 -4.29
C ALA A 212 17.26 28.15 -3.25
N LYS A 213 17.41 29.27 -2.53
CA LYS A 213 18.42 29.40 -1.45
C LYS A 213 18.12 28.50 -0.25
N ALA A 214 16.85 28.36 0.13
CA ALA A 214 16.43 27.48 1.22
C ALA A 214 16.72 26.01 0.90
N LEU A 215 16.39 25.57 -0.30
CA LEU A 215 16.69 24.21 -0.77
C LEU A 215 18.18 23.93 -0.86
N ALA A 216 19.01 24.89 -1.31
CA ALA A 216 20.47 24.76 -1.35
C ALA A 216 21.09 24.56 0.06
N ASN A 217 20.39 24.92 1.13
CA ASN A 217 20.82 24.68 2.51
C ASN A 217 20.46 23.29 3.03
N VAL A 218 19.53 22.59 2.38
CA VAL A 218 19.22 21.19 2.74
C VAL A 218 20.41 20.31 2.37
N LYS A 219 21.00 19.66 3.36
CA LYS A 219 22.22 18.85 3.18
C LYS A 219 21.95 17.36 3.04
N ARG A 220 20.84 16.88 3.61
CA ARG A 220 20.47 15.47 3.60
C ARG A 220 19.16 15.28 2.87
N TYR A 221 19.19 14.55 1.78
CA TYR A 221 18.03 14.12 0.98
C TYR A 221 18.39 12.85 0.21
N GLY A 222 17.39 12.19 -0.37
CA GLY A 222 17.55 10.88 -0.98
C GLY A 222 17.68 9.79 0.08
N ARG A 223 18.60 8.87 -0.09
CA ARG A 223 18.89 7.82 0.90
C ARG A 223 19.81 8.37 1.98
N ILE A 224 19.29 8.45 3.19
CA ILE A 224 20.01 8.98 4.36
C ILE A 224 20.84 7.88 5.01
N ASP A 225 20.25 6.70 5.19
CA ASP A 225 20.87 5.47 5.69
C ASP A 225 20.07 4.24 5.18
N GLU A 226 20.37 3.04 5.69
CA GLU A 226 19.75 1.77 5.25
C GLU A 226 18.23 1.70 5.49
N GLU A 227 17.70 2.50 6.41
CA GLU A 227 16.29 2.47 6.79
C GLU A 227 15.55 3.81 6.62
N THR A 228 16.29 4.89 6.22
CA THR A 228 15.76 6.25 6.18
C THR A 228 15.95 6.86 4.80
N THR A 229 14.87 7.38 4.25
CA THR A 229 14.87 8.16 3.00
C THR A 229 14.12 9.48 3.18
N CYS A 230 14.45 10.46 2.34
CA CYS A 230 13.74 11.73 2.29
C CYS A 230 13.78 12.28 0.88
N ASN A 231 12.65 12.82 0.42
CA ASN A 231 12.52 13.37 -0.92
C ASN A 231 11.84 14.74 -0.89
N ILE A 232 12.26 15.62 -1.78
CA ILE A 232 11.55 16.85 -2.16
C ILE A 232 11.03 16.61 -3.56
N GLY A 233 9.74 16.28 -3.67
CA GLY A 233 9.15 15.78 -4.92
C GLY A 233 8.52 16.87 -5.77
N ILE A 234 8.03 17.95 -5.13
CA ILE A 234 7.30 19.01 -5.81
C ILE A 234 7.83 20.37 -5.38
N ILE A 235 8.02 21.26 -6.37
CA ILE A 235 8.20 22.68 -6.18
C ILE A 235 7.41 23.44 -7.25
N GLY A 236 6.60 24.42 -6.82
CA GLY A 236 5.79 25.21 -7.74
C GLY A 236 5.61 26.64 -7.25
N GLY A 237 5.56 27.61 -8.19
CA GLY A 237 5.31 29.01 -7.83
C GLY A 237 5.53 29.98 -9.00
N GLY A 238 5.13 31.26 -8.76
CA GLY A 238 5.16 32.31 -9.77
C GLY A 238 3.91 32.34 -10.66
N LYS A 239 3.58 33.52 -11.21
CA LYS A 239 2.41 33.74 -12.05
C LYS A 239 2.75 34.32 -13.43
N ALA A 240 3.76 35.23 -13.49
CA ALA A 240 4.20 35.90 -14.71
C ALA A 240 5.64 36.38 -14.55
N THR A 241 6.34 36.51 -15.68
CA THR A 241 7.79 36.90 -15.72
C THR A 241 8.05 38.35 -15.31
N ASN A 242 7.05 39.22 -15.39
CA ASN A 242 7.14 40.64 -15.04
C ASN A 242 6.62 40.96 -13.64
N ILE A 243 6.30 39.95 -12.83
CA ILE A 243 5.84 40.08 -11.46
C ILE A 243 6.83 39.37 -10.52
N VAL A 244 7.27 40.02 -9.45
CA VAL A 244 8.02 39.39 -8.37
C VAL A 244 7.10 38.35 -7.71
N PRO A 245 7.43 37.05 -7.70
CA PRO A 245 6.54 36.01 -7.18
C PRO A 245 6.42 36.08 -5.66
N ASP A 246 5.20 35.97 -5.16
CA ASP A 246 4.84 36.04 -3.74
C ASP A 246 4.61 34.70 -3.07
N LEU A 247 4.56 33.60 -3.83
CA LEU A 247 4.33 32.26 -3.29
C LEU A 247 5.14 31.21 -4.04
N VAL A 248 5.76 30.32 -3.27
CA VAL A 248 6.30 29.04 -3.71
C VAL A 248 5.87 27.98 -2.73
N THR A 249 5.31 26.88 -3.26
CA THR A 249 4.99 25.68 -2.50
C THR A 249 6.07 24.63 -2.74
N ILE A 250 6.54 23.99 -1.68
CA ILE A 250 7.48 22.87 -1.67
C ILE A 250 6.79 21.71 -0.98
N GLU A 251 6.76 20.53 -1.62
CA GLU A 251 6.21 19.31 -1.01
C GLU A 251 7.22 18.18 -1.09
N GLY A 252 7.23 17.37 -0.03
CA GLY A 252 8.10 16.22 0.06
C GLY A 252 7.63 15.20 1.06
N ASP A 253 8.38 14.10 1.15
CA ASP A 253 8.14 13.06 2.13
C ASP A 253 9.44 12.59 2.80
N ALA A 254 9.29 12.01 3.97
CA ALA A 254 10.35 11.31 4.69
C ALA A 254 9.80 9.95 5.14
N ARG A 255 10.65 8.92 5.05
CA ARG A 255 10.32 7.56 5.47
C ARG A 255 11.44 6.99 6.32
N SER A 256 11.09 6.25 7.36
CA SER A 256 12.07 5.47 8.15
C SER A 256 11.40 4.32 8.88
N ARG A 257 12.11 3.19 9.00
CA ARG A 257 11.69 2.11 9.91
C ARG A 257 11.95 2.44 11.38
N ASN A 258 12.72 3.50 11.63
CA ASN A 258 12.97 4.03 12.97
C ASN A 258 12.21 5.35 13.16
N LYS A 259 11.31 5.39 14.15
CA LYS A 259 10.44 6.53 14.42
C LYS A 259 11.20 7.80 14.79
N GLU A 260 12.24 7.67 15.62
CA GLU A 260 13.06 8.80 16.06
C GLU A 260 13.84 9.41 14.90
N LYS A 261 14.37 8.57 13.99
CA LYS A 261 15.04 9.04 12.77
C LYS A 261 14.07 9.74 11.83
N LEU A 262 12.83 9.20 11.66
CA LEU A 262 11.79 9.82 10.86
C LEU A 262 11.46 11.22 11.36
N GLU A 263 11.22 11.35 12.68
CA GLU A 263 10.96 12.65 13.30
C GLU A 263 12.14 13.61 13.09
N ALA A 264 13.36 13.15 13.33
CA ALA A 264 14.56 13.97 13.25
C ALA A 264 14.80 14.49 11.83
N ILE A 265 14.72 13.62 10.80
CA ILE A 265 14.97 14.04 9.42
C ILE A 265 13.87 14.97 8.87
N CYS A 266 12.60 14.67 9.16
CA CYS A 266 11.49 15.52 8.77
C CYS A 266 11.63 16.92 9.40
N LYS A 267 11.91 16.98 10.71
CA LYS A 267 12.14 18.21 11.44
C LYS A 267 13.31 19.02 10.87
N GLU A 268 14.46 18.36 10.65
CA GLU A 268 15.67 19.01 10.09
C GLU A 268 15.39 19.70 8.77
N ILE A 269 14.69 19.02 7.84
CA ILE A 269 14.42 19.56 6.51
C ILE A 269 13.45 20.74 6.59
N VAL A 270 12.37 20.54 7.31
CA VAL A 270 11.33 21.57 7.47
C VAL A 270 11.91 22.81 8.14
N GLU A 271 12.66 22.66 9.24
CA GLU A 271 13.30 23.78 9.95
C GLU A 271 14.35 24.46 9.09
N THR A 272 15.17 23.70 8.33
CA THR A 272 16.18 24.27 7.42
C THR A 272 15.53 25.16 6.35
N ILE A 273 14.43 24.70 5.75
CA ILE A 273 13.75 25.47 4.71
C ILE A 273 13.06 26.69 5.31
N ALA A 274 12.32 26.52 6.43
CA ALA A 274 11.59 27.60 7.08
C ALA A 274 12.51 28.73 7.59
N THR A 275 13.54 28.35 8.36
CA THR A 275 14.49 29.35 8.91
C THR A 275 15.30 30.03 7.81
N SER A 276 15.62 29.31 6.71
CA SER A 276 16.26 29.94 5.54
C SER A 276 15.32 30.96 4.87
N ALA A 277 14.04 30.63 4.71
CA ALA A 277 13.06 31.56 4.12
C ALA A 277 12.93 32.82 4.97
N GLU A 278 12.78 32.69 6.28
CA GLU A 278 12.66 33.81 7.22
C GLU A 278 13.91 34.70 7.20
N LYS A 279 15.11 34.10 7.14
CA LYS A 279 16.39 34.84 7.04
C LYS A 279 16.45 35.77 5.83
N TYR A 280 15.76 35.42 4.73
CA TYR A 280 15.69 36.23 3.52
C TYR A 280 14.41 37.08 3.44
N GLY A 281 13.66 37.21 4.55
CA GLY A 281 12.53 38.12 4.69
C GLY A 281 11.20 37.60 4.19
N ALA A 282 11.09 36.32 3.84
CA ALA A 282 9.82 35.66 3.55
C ALA A 282 9.23 35.04 4.83
N LYS A 283 7.91 34.80 4.84
CA LYS A 283 7.25 33.97 5.83
C LYS A 283 7.24 32.51 5.35
N ALA A 284 7.45 31.54 6.23
CA ALA A 284 7.22 30.13 5.95
C ALA A 284 5.99 29.62 6.67
N GLU A 285 5.07 28.98 5.96
CA GLU A 285 3.96 28.22 6.55
C GLU A 285 4.22 26.75 6.32
N VAL A 286 4.23 25.98 7.41
CA VAL A 286 4.62 24.56 7.42
C VAL A 286 3.42 23.72 7.82
N PHE A 287 3.16 22.68 7.03
CA PHE A 287 2.23 21.63 7.34
C PHE A 287 2.96 20.30 7.25
N VAL A 288 2.81 19.45 8.29
CA VAL A 288 3.38 18.08 8.33
C VAL A 288 2.24 17.13 8.64
N ASP A 289 2.09 16.11 7.78
CA ASP A 289 1.10 15.05 7.93
C ASP A 289 1.81 13.72 8.21
N ASN A 290 1.47 13.08 9.33
CA ASN A 290 1.90 11.72 9.63
C ASN A 290 0.98 10.75 8.89
N LYS A 291 1.46 10.14 7.81
CA LYS A 291 0.65 9.24 6.99
C LYS A 291 0.38 7.93 7.72
N TYR A 292 1.42 7.27 8.18
CA TYR A 292 1.36 6.03 8.96
C TYR A 292 2.65 5.84 9.76
N ASP A 293 2.57 5.07 10.83
CA ASP A 293 3.72 4.69 11.65
C ASP A 293 4.44 3.46 11.06
N SER A 294 5.72 3.29 11.37
CA SER A 294 6.48 2.10 11.04
C SER A 294 6.01 0.90 11.88
N PHE A 295 6.20 -0.30 11.35
CA PHE A 295 6.05 -1.51 12.14
C PHE A 295 7.28 -2.42 12.02
N ALA A 296 7.44 -3.28 13.03
CA ALA A 296 8.40 -4.39 13.03
C ALA A 296 7.78 -5.56 13.80
N VAL A 297 7.76 -6.73 13.18
CA VAL A 297 7.22 -7.97 13.74
C VAL A 297 8.37 -8.93 14.03
N ALA A 298 8.36 -9.55 15.22
CA ALA A 298 9.40 -10.49 15.59
C ALA A 298 9.32 -11.78 14.76
N GLU A 299 10.46 -12.30 14.32
CA GLU A 299 10.53 -13.51 13.47
C GLU A 299 9.99 -14.79 14.15
N ASN A 300 9.90 -14.80 15.46
CA ASN A 300 9.33 -15.91 16.25
C ASN A 300 7.85 -15.69 16.64
N SER A 301 7.20 -14.66 16.10
CA SER A 301 5.78 -14.42 16.31
C SER A 301 4.92 -15.46 15.58
N ASP A 302 3.66 -15.63 16.03
CA ASP A 302 2.72 -16.58 15.43
C ASP A 302 2.48 -16.27 13.95
N VAL A 303 2.33 -15.02 13.58
CA VAL A 303 2.10 -14.61 12.17
C VAL A 303 3.25 -15.04 11.25
N VAL A 304 4.50 -14.88 11.68
CA VAL A 304 5.68 -15.31 10.90
C VAL A 304 5.83 -16.84 10.93
N THR A 305 5.55 -17.47 12.06
CA THR A 305 5.64 -18.93 12.22
C THR A 305 4.64 -19.65 11.32
N LEU A 306 3.41 -19.17 11.22
CA LEU A 306 2.38 -19.72 10.32
C LEU A 306 2.76 -19.55 8.85
N ALA A 307 3.30 -18.37 8.46
CA ALA A 307 3.78 -18.16 7.10
C ALA A 307 4.95 -19.08 6.74
N LYS A 308 5.92 -19.30 7.66
CA LYS A 308 7.00 -20.29 7.48
C LYS A 308 6.46 -21.71 7.35
N ALA A 309 5.43 -22.07 8.10
CA ALA A 309 4.79 -23.38 8.00
C ALA A 309 4.10 -23.57 6.63
N ALA A 310 3.45 -22.52 6.10
CA ALA A 310 2.89 -22.52 4.75
C ALA A 310 3.96 -22.73 3.68
N CYS A 311 5.10 -22.03 3.79
CA CYS A 311 6.25 -22.23 2.92
C CYS A 311 6.72 -23.70 2.94
N ALA A 312 6.90 -24.28 4.12
CA ALA A 312 7.32 -25.67 4.27
C ALA A 312 6.32 -26.65 3.67
N MET A 313 5.02 -26.39 3.78
CA MET A 313 3.94 -27.23 3.23
C MET A 313 4.00 -27.31 1.70
N HIS A 314 4.32 -26.20 1.05
CA HIS A 314 4.31 -26.07 -0.42
C HIS A 314 5.71 -26.07 -1.05
N GLY A 315 6.77 -26.23 -0.26
CA GLY A 315 8.14 -26.33 -0.74
C GLY A 315 8.76 -24.98 -1.12
N PHE A 316 8.24 -23.87 -0.59
CA PHE A 316 8.84 -22.55 -0.75
C PHE A 316 9.97 -22.35 0.27
N THR A 317 10.96 -21.56 -0.11
CA THR A 317 12.00 -21.10 0.82
C THR A 317 11.53 -19.82 1.48
N PRO A 318 11.36 -19.75 2.82
CA PRO A 318 11.03 -18.52 3.49
C PRO A 318 12.13 -17.47 3.32
N ASP A 319 11.78 -16.27 2.85
CA ASP A 319 12.65 -15.11 2.76
C ASP A 319 12.14 -14.00 3.69
N ILE A 320 12.85 -13.80 4.81
CA ILE A 320 12.46 -12.80 5.81
C ILE A 320 13.14 -11.49 5.49
N THR A 321 12.34 -10.48 5.17
CA THR A 321 12.87 -9.20 4.70
C THR A 321 12.14 -8.00 5.32
N VAL A 322 12.56 -6.81 4.94
CA VAL A 322 11.94 -5.52 5.29
C VAL A 322 11.80 -4.68 4.03
N THR A 323 10.77 -3.85 3.96
CA THR A 323 10.51 -2.99 2.80
C THR A 323 10.84 -1.53 3.03
N GLY A 324 10.93 -0.76 1.95
CA GLY A 324 11.01 0.70 1.93
C GLY A 324 9.66 1.38 1.65
N GLY A 325 8.63 0.61 1.28
CA GLY A 325 7.26 1.06 1.08
C GLY A 325 6.39 0.86 2.32
N GLY A 326 5.26 1.55 2.40
CA GLY A 326 4.21 1.27 3.38
C GLY A 326 3.10 0.48 2.70
N SER A 327 2.26 -0.19 3.49
CA SER A 327 1.07 -0.90 3.04
C SER A 327 0.00 -0.90 4.14
N ASP A 328 -1.11 -1.55 3.90
CA ASP A 328 -2.18 -1.74 4.89
C ASP A 328 -1.69 -2.40 6.19
N ALA A 329 -0.64 -3.21 6.13
CA ALA A 329 -0.02 -3.82 7.30
C ALA A 329 0.48 -2.79 8.32
N ASN A 330 0.83 -1.56 7.91
CA ASN A 330 1.22 -0.49 8.82
C ASN A 330 0.06 -0.15 9.77
N PHE A 331 -1.16 0.01 9.24
CA PHE A 331 -2.34 0.31 10.06
C PHE A 331 -2.83 -0.90 10.83
N LEU A 332 -2.80 -2.11 10.26
CA LEU A 332 -3.17 -3.32 10.99
C LEU A 332 -2.32 -3.49 12.25
N ASN A 333 -0.99 -3.34 12.12
CA ASN A 333 -0.07 -3.36 13.27
C ASN A 333 -0.33 -2.22 14.26
N ALA A 334 -0.56 -0.99 13.77
CA ALA A 334 -0.89 0.15 14.62
C ALA A 334 -2.20 -0.06 15.41
N TYR A 335 -3.11 -0.86 14.87
CA TYR A 335 -4.38 -1.20 15.52
C TYR A 335 -4.28 -2.45 16.43
N GLY A 336 -3.10 -3.01 16.57
CA GLY A 336 -2.81 -4.11 17.49
C GLY A 336 -3.00 -5.50 16.89
N LEU A 337 -3.18 -5.63 15.58
CA LEU A 337 -3.19 -6.91 14.87
C LEU A 337 -1.80 -7.19 14.30
N PRO A 338 -1.01 -8.14 14.87
CA PRO A 338 0.28 -8.51 14.31
C PRO A 338 0.14 -8.95 12.85
N SER A 339 0.73 -8.19 11.93
CA SER A 339 0.56 -8.41 10.50
C SER A 339 1.89 -8.31 9.77
N VAL A 340 2.06 -9.13 8.74
CA VAL A 340 3.20 -9.11 7.81
C VAL A 340 2.71 -8.92 6.38
N ILE A 341 3.61 -8.48 5.48
CA ILE A 341 3.31 -8.42 4.06
C ILE A 341 3.88 -9.68 3.41
N LEU A 342 3.14 -10.28 2.49
CA LEU A 342 3.56 -11.45 1.72
C LEU A 342 3.83 -11.08 0.27
N GLY A 343 4.92 -11.62 -0.27
CA GLY A 343 5.24 -11.48 -1.68
C GLY A 343 4.24 -12.20 -2.58
N THR A 344 3.81 -11.55 -3.66
CA THR A 344 2.90 -12.08 -4.69
C THR A 344 3.59 -12.29 -6.04
N GLY A 345 4.81 -11.74 -6.21
CA GLY A 345 5.60 -11.86 -7.45
C GLY A 345 5.31 -10.77 -8.48
N MET A 346 4.53 -9.74 -8.14
CA MET A 346 4.34 -8.57 -8.98
C MET A 346 5.65 -7.81 -9.17
N ALA A 347 5.86 -7.21 -10.32
CA ALA A 347 7.11 -6.54 -10.66
C ALA A 347 6.87 -5.35 -11.58
N ASN A 348 7.74 -4.33 -11.50
CA ASN A 348 7.62 -3.07 -12.21
C ASN A 348 6.28 -2.36 -11.94
N VAL A 349 5.77 -2.49 -10.72
CA VAL A 349 4.50 -1.89 -10.31
C VAL A 349 4.46 -0.39 -10.58
N HIS A 350 3.25 0.18 -10.74
CA HIS A 350 3.03 1.60 -11.06
C HIS A 350 3.54 2.04 -12.44
N THR A 351 3.83 1.10 -13.34
CA THR A 351 4.24 1.38 -14.72
C THR A 351 3.46 0.52 -15.72
N VAL A 352 3.41 0.94 -16.98
CA VAL A 352 2.82 0.12 -18.06
C VAL A 352 3.67 -1.12 -18.42
N ASP A 353 4.88 -1.20 -17.88
CA ASP A 353 5.78 -2.37 -18.00
C ASP A 353 5.62 -3.36 -16.83
N GLU A 354 4.55 -3.19 -16.04
CA GLU A 354 4.20 -4.11 -14.95
C GLU A 354 3.96 -5.53 -15.47
N TYR A 355 4.44 -6.51 -14.72
CA TYR A 355 4.24 -7.92 -15.05
C TYR A 355 4.17 -8.80 -13.80
N ILE A 356 3.61 -9.99 -13.97
CA ILE A 356 3.67 -11.07 -12.98
C ILE A 356 3.90 -12.40 -13.68
N LYS A 357 4.70 -13.29 -13.08
CA LYS A 357 4.83 -14.66 -13.57
C LYS A 357 3.57 -15.45 -13.19
N GLU A 358 3.08 -16.25 -14.13
CA GLU A 358 1.94 -17.14 -13.87
C GLU A 358 2.19 -18.06 -12.68
N GLU A 359 3.43 -18.55 -12.53
CA GLU A 359 3.81 -19.43 -11.43
C GLU A 359 3.71 -18.70 -10.08
N ASP A 360 4.15 -17.43 -10.00
CA ASP A 360 4.07 -16.65 -8.78
C ASP A 360 2.60 -16.35 -8.41
N LEU A 361 1.75 -16.02 -9.41
CA LEU A 361 0.32 -15.85 -9.19
C LEU A 361 -0.31 -17.13 -8.59
N TYR A 362 0.00 -18.31 -9.15
CA TYR A 362 -0.52 -19.58 -8.62
C TYR A 362 0.03 -19.92 -7.24
N ASN A 363 1.30 -19.61 -7.00
CA ASN A 363 1.97 -19.87 -5.73
C ASN A 363 1.45 -18.96 -4.60
N THR A 364 0.94 -17.76 -4.92
CA THR A 364 0.28 -16.88 -3.95
C THR A 364 -0.96 -17.57 -3.35
N ALA A 365 -1.77 -18.27 -4.16
CA ALA A 365 -2.89 -19.06 -3.67
C ALA A 365 -2.44 -20.22 -2.76
N LEU A 366 -1.32 -20.86 -3.08
CA LEU A 366 -0.75 -21.92 -2.23
C LEU A 366 -0.25 -21.37 -0.89
N MET A 367 0.32 -20.15 -0.84
CA MET A 367 0.70 -19.50 0.41
C MET A 367 -0.52 -19.26 1.30
N VAL A 368 -1.61 -18.72 0.75
CA VAL A 368 -2.87 -18.51 1.49
C VAL A 368 -3.42 -19.84 2.02
N HIS A 369 -3.55 -20.84 1.15
CA HIS A 369 -3.99 -22.18 1.52
C HIS A 369 -3.15 -22.78 2.68
N GLY A 370 -1.81 -22.67 2.57
CA GLY A 370 -0.89 -23.19 3.58
C GLY A 370 -1.05 -22.48 4.94
N ILE A 371 -1.21 -21.14 4.94
CA ILE A 371 -1.44 -20.36 6.16
C ILE A 371 -2.73 -20.79 6.85
N LEU A 372 -3.82 -20.88 6.10
CA LEU A 372 -5.13 -21.26 6.65
C LEU A 372 -5.12 -22.69 7.23
N LYS A 373 -4.41 -23.63 6.61
CA LYS A 373 -4.21 -24.98 7.14
C LYS A 373 -3.30 -25.01 8.36
N ALA A 374 -2.23 -24.23 8.36
CA ALA A 374 -1.31 -24.15 9.51
C ALA A 374 -1.95 -23.48 10.73
N ALA A 375 -2.99 -22.65 10.54
CA ALA A 375 -3.74 -22.00 11.60
C ALA A 375 -4.60 -22.99 12.44
N VAL A 376 -4.86 -24.17 11.92
CA VAL A 376 -5.57 -25.27 12.62
C VAL A 376 -4.52 -26.12 13.32
N LYS A 377 -4.50 -26.08 14.65
CA LYS A 377 -3.56 -26.88 15.49
C LYS A 377 -4.06 -28.30 15.72
#